data_7123ffac1f853a091f90de6e558d2527
#
_entry.id   7123ffac1f853a091f90de6e558d2527
#
_cell.length_a   1.000
_cell.length_b   1.000
_cell.length_c   1.000
_cell.angle_alpha   90.00
_cell.angle_beta   90.00
_cell.angle_gamma   90.00
#
_symmetry.space_group_name_H-M   'P 1'
#
loop_
_entity.id
_entity.type
_entity.pdbx_description
1 polymer ?
#
loop_
_entity_poly.entity_id
_entity_poly.type
_entity_poly.pdbx_seq_one_letter_code
_entity_poly.pdbx_strand_id
1 'polypeptide(L)'
;MTSTPGSRKTRRNAAAINSGLEQAHISLYCDMSSFLYMKAVYLSCNQVMLESMRNIQIDRYEAMGYNTEFAWSLVQDAPYTETALFCPSGGYASFLIPAVLMLILHQTLFFGICMLGGTAREENRQLFLLPGARRSASVLRITLGRSMAYFLIYMALGAIDLLLIPRIFNLPHIGNPIDVMKFYVPFLLATIYFSMSVSVFIRNRESGMVLLISSTLIFLFIAGVSWPQQMLPKAWLYLSYIFPYTWGAHGFIHINSMGATLAQTSREYIALWILAG
;
A
#
# COMPACT_ATOMS: atom_id res chain seq x y z
N MET A 1 30.71 4.66 -12.59
CA MET A 1 30.07 3.33 -12.78
C MET A 1 30.60 2.39 -11.72
N THR A 2 30.02 2.40 -10.55
CA THR A 2 30.35 1.49 -9.44
C THR A 2 29.49 0.24 -9.58
N SER A 3 30.10 -0.87 -9.95
CA SER A 3 29.43 -2.17 -10.02
C SER A 3 28.96 -2.58 -8.63
N THR A 4 27.65 -2.69 -8.45
CA THR A 4 27.04 -3.20 -7.22
C THR A 4 27.56 -4.60 -6.88
N PRO A 5 27.77 -4.93 -5.59
CA PRO A 5 28.32 -6.24 -5.17
C PRO A 5 27.52 -7.44 -5.70
N GLY A 6 26.21 -7.28 -5.97
CA GLY A 6 25.37 -8.30 -6.58
C GLY A 6 25.78 -8.69 -8.00
N SER A 7 26.24 -7.74 -8.82
CA SER A 7 26.61 -8.03 -10.20
C SER A 7 27.89 -8.89 -10.32
N ARG A 8 28.81 -8.78 -9.37
CA ARG A 8 30.02 -9.62 -9.33
C ARG A 8 29.72 -11.07 -8.95
N LYS A 9 28.78 -11.28 -8.01
CA LYS A 9 28.38 -12.61 -7.58
C LYS A 9 27.63 -13.35 -8.70
N THR A 10 26.77 -12.66 -9.43
CA THR A 10 26.04 -13.19 -10.58
C THR A 10 27.00 -13.57 -11.72
N ARG A 11 28.02 -12.75 -12.02
CA ARG A 11 29.05 -13.08 -13.03
C ARG A 11 29.91 -14.27 -12.64
N ARG A 12 30.27 -14.41 -11.36
CA ARG A 12 31.03 -15.57 -10.86
C ARG A 12 30.21 -16.86 -10.97
N ASN A 13 28.93 -16.80 -10.63
CA ASN A 13 28.04 -17.96 -10.73
C ASN A 13 27.80 -18.36 -12.20
N ALA A 14 27.68 -17.40 -13.12
CA ALA A 14 27.57 -17.69 -14.55
C ALA A 14 28.86 -18.35 -15.11
N ALA A 15 30.03 -17.92 -14.64
CA ALA A 15 31.29 -18.56 -15.01
C ALA A 15 31.42 -20.01 -14.46
N ALA A 16 30.92 -20.25 -13.24
CA ALA A 16 30.88 -21.59 -12.62
C ALA A 16 29.91 -22.53 -13.36
N ILE A 17 28.78 -22.03 -13.85
CA ILE A 17 27.85 -22.80 -14.70
C ILE A 17 28.55 -23.25 -15.98
N ASN A 18 29.33 -22.39 -16.63
CA ASN A 18 30.06 -22.71 -17.85
C ASN A 18 31.21 -23.72 -17.63
N SER A 19 31.78 -23.76 -16.42
CA SER A 19 32.87 -24.72 -16.11
C SER A 19 32.37 -26.13 -15.78
N GLY A 20 31.07 -26.29 -15.52
CA GLY A 20 30.48 -27.60 -15.23
C GLY A 20 30.84 -28.22 -13.87
N LEU A 21 31.59 -27.50 -13.04
CA LEU A 21 32.19 -28.02 -11.80
C LEU A 21 31.40 -27.69 -10.56
N GLU A 22 30.53 -26.67 -10.57
CA GLU A 22 29.74 -26.27 -9.41
C GLU A 22 28.29 -25.96 -9.76
N GLN A 23 27.36 -26.30 -8.86
CA GLN A 23 25.97 -25.92 -8.98
C GLN A 23 25.83 -24.43 -8.63
N ALA A 24 25.42 -23.62 -9.61
CA ALA A 24 25.19 -22.20 -9.38
C ALA A 24 23.80 -21.98 -8.75
N HIS A 25 23.78 -21.21 -7.66
CA HIS A 25 22.53 -20.75 -7.05
C HIS A 25 22.30 -19.29 -7.40
N ILE A 26 21.16 -19.00 -8.01
CA ILE A 26 20.71 -17.65 -8.32
C ILE A 26 19.53 -17.35 -7.38
N SER A 27 19.66 -16.29 -6.58
CA SER A 27 18.59 -15.84 -5.69
C SER A 27 18.04 -14.52 -6.22
N LEU A 28 16.74 -14.48 -6.47
CA LEU A 28 16.00 -13.29 -6.88
C LEU A 28 15.16 -12.81 -5.69
N TYR A 29 15.41 -11.59 -5.24
CA TYR A 29 14.64 -10.92 -4.19
C TYR A 29 13.78 -9.83 -4.83
N CYS A 30 12.46 -9.96 -4.71
CA CYS A 30 11.50 -8.98 -5.22
C CYS A 30 10.71 -8.36 -4.07
N ASP A 31 10.53 -7.04 -4.13
CA ASP A 31 9.70 -6.30 -3.18
C ASP A 31 8.25 -6.31 -3.64
N MET A 32 7.36 -6.84 -2.80
CA MET A 32 5.92 -6.92 -3.06
C MET A 32 5.16 -5.62 -2.76
N SER A 33 5.82 -4.57 -2.31
CA SER A 33 5.19 -3.25 -2.09
C SER A 33 4.57 -2.65 -3.35
N SER A 34 5.03 -3.11 -4.52
CA SER A 34 4.52 -2.74 -5.84
C SER A 34 4.16 -3.99 -6.64
N PHE A 35 3.08 -4.65 -6.25
CA PHE A 35 2.70 -5.99 -6.72
C PHE A 35 2.71 -6.16 -8.25
N LEU A 36 2.10 -5.24 -9.00
CA LEU A 36 2.03 -5.35 -10.47
C LEU A 36 3.41 -5.24 -11.11
N TYR A 37 4.24 -4.32 -10.63
CA TYR A 37 5.59 -4.14 -11.13
C TYR A 37 6.48 -5.32 -10.76
N MET A 38 6.41 -5.77 -9.51
CA MET A 38 7.12 -6.95 -9.05
C MET A 38 6.75 -8.18 -9.87
N LYS A 39 5.46 -8.42 -10.11
CA LYS A 39 5.00 -9.56 -10.90
C LYS A 39 5.54 -9.53 -12.33
N ALA A 40 5.57 -8.36 -12.98
CA ALA A 40 6.12 -8.21 -14.31
C ALA A 40 7.62 -8.51 -14.34
N VAL A 41 8.38 -7.94 -13.39
CA VAL A 41 9.83 -8.19 -13.27
C VAL A 41 10.12 -9.66 -12.94
N TYR A 42 9.38 -10.23 -11.99
CA TYR A 42 9.52 -11.63 -11.60
C TYR A 42 9.28 -12.58 -12.77
N LEU A 43 8.18 -12.40 -13.50
CA LEU A 43 7.86 -13.24 -14.67
C LEU A 43 8.93 -13.12 -15.76
N SER A 44 9.38 -11.90 -16.06
CA SER A 44 10.44 -11.68 -17.06
C SER A 44 11.76 -12.30 -16.64
N CYS A 45 12.18 -12.11 -15.38
CA CYS A 45 13.42 -12.71 -14.87
C CYS A 45 13.34 -14.23 -14.84
N ASN A 46 12.20 -14.79 -14.42
CA ASN A 46 12.01 -16.23 -14.36
C ASN A 46 12.05 -16.84 -15.78
N GLN A 47 11.39 -16.20 -16.74
CA GLN A 47 11.41 -16.64 -18.13
C GLN A 47 12.82 -16.64 -18.70
N VAL A 48 13.58 -15.54 -18.55
CA VAL A 48 14.97 -15.46 -19.03
C VAL A 48 15.86 -16.48 -18.34
N MET A 49 15.65 -16.73 -17.05
CA MET A 49 16.43 -17.70 -16.29
C MET A 49 16.17 -19.13 -16.75
N LEU A 50 14.90 -19.51 -16.95
CA LEU A 50 14.53 -20.83 -17.46
C LEU A 50 15.04 -21.04 -18.89
N GLU A 51 14.92 -20.04 -19.75
CA GLU A 51 15.41 -20.10 -21.13
C GLU A 51 16.94 -20.23 -21.18
N SER A 52 17.65 -19.47 -20.37
CA SER A 52 19.12 -19.57 -20.26
C SER A 52 19.56 -20.94 -19.76
N MET A 53 18.86 -21.52 -18.79
CA MET A 53 19.17 -22.87 -18.29
C MET A 53 18.88 -23.96 -19.31
N ARG A 54 17.82 -23.83 -20.09
CA ARG A 54 17.53 -24.75 -21.22
C ARG A 54 18.67 -24.71 -22.25
N ASN A 55 19.06 -23.53 -22.67
CA ASN A 55 20.14 -23.37 -23.65
C ASN A 55 21.46 -24.00 -23.15
N ILE A 56 21.82 -23.80 -21.89
CA ILE A 56 23.02 -24.43 -21.31
C ILE A 56 22.91 -25.96 -21.28
N GLN A 57 21.74 -26.50 -21.02
CA GLN A 57 21.53 -27.96 -21.07
C GLN A 57 21.66 -28.50 -22.51
N ILE A 58 21.08 -27.81 -23.49
CA ILE A 58 21.16 -28.16 -24.89
C ILE A 58 22.63 -28.16 -25.34
N ASP A 59 23.36 -27.08 -25.10
CA ASP A 59 24.77 -26.95 -25.44
C ASP A 59 25.62 -28.11 -24.86
N ARG A 60 25.30 -28.54 -23.62
CA ARG A 60 25.97 -29.68 -23.00
C ARG A 60 25.65 -31.03 -23.71
N TYR A 61 24.39 -31.27 -24.05
CA TYR A 61 24.00 -32.49 -24.75
C TYR A 61 24.58 -32.51 -26.15
N GLU A 62 24.64 -31.39 -26.87
CA GLU A 62 25.29 -31.27 -28.16
C GLU A 62 26.81 -31.51 -28.05
N ALA A 63 27.47 -31.00 -27.00
CA ALA A 63 28.89 -31.27 -26.75
C ALA A 63 29.18 -32.75 -26.44
N MET A 64 28.17 -33.50 -25.96
CA MET A 64 28.24 -34.98 -25.79
C MET A 64 27.94 -35.74 -27.07
N GLY A 65 27.65 -35.05 -28.20
CA GLY A 65 27.43 -35.67 -29.52
C GLY A 65 25.97 -36.02 -29.82
N TYR A 66 25.01 -35.55 -29.02
CA TYR A 66 23.60 -35.75 -29.31
C TYR A 66 23.11 -34.73 -30.35
N ASN A 67 22.17 -35.16 -31.21
CA ASN A 67 21.52 -34.24 -32.15
C ASN A 67 20.62 -33.24 -31.39
N THR A 68 20.49 -32.03 -31.91
CA THR A 68 19.69 -30.93 -31.32
C THR A 68 18.26 -31.34 -30.98
N GLU A 69 17.57 -32.06 -31.87
CA GLU A 69 16.20 -32.56 -31.63
C GLU A 69 16.13 -33.51 -30.43
N PHE A 70 17.10 -34.40 -30.29
CA PHE A 70 17.17 -35.33 -29.19
C PHE A 70 17.58 -34.63 -27.90
N ALA A 71 18.47 -33.66 -27.98
CA ALA A 71 18.86 -32.79 -26.84
C ALA A 71 17.64 -32.07 -26.26
N TRP A 72 16.76 -31.52 -27.09
CA TRP A 72 15.49 -30.92 -26.65
C TRP A 72 14.58 -31.86 -25.87
N SER A 73 14.53 -33.11 -26.23
CA SER A 73 13.71 -34.13 -25.54
C SER A 73 14.25 -34.52 -24.17
N LEU A 74 15.53 -34.26 -23.92
CA LEU A 74 16.22 -34.55 -22.64
C LEU A 74 16.25 -33.38 -21.68
N VAL A 75 15.91 -32.17 -22.16
CA VAL A 75 15.93 -30.95 -21.31
C VAL A 75 14.88 -31.09 -20.21
N GLN A 76 15.31 -30.95 -18.97
CA GLN A 76 14.44 -30.89 -17.80
C GLN A 76 14.36 -29.49 -17.28
N ASP A 77 13.16 -29.08 -16.85
CA ASP A 77 13.00 -27.79 -16.19
C ASP A 77 13.82 -27.75 -14.90
N ALA A 78 14.60 -26.69 -14.74
CA ALA A 78 15.44 -26.55 -13.56
C ALA A 78 14.57 -26.40 -12.30
N PRO A 79 14.84 -27.16 -11.23
CA PRO A 79 14.14 -27.00 -9.97
C PRO A 79 14.39 -25.61 -9.39
N TYR A 80 13.33 -24.85 -9.14
CA TYR A 80 13.41 -23.60 -8.40
C TYR A 80 12.51 -23.67 -7.15
N THR A 81 12.95 -22.99 -6.12
CA THR A 81 12.17 -22.90 -4.87
C THR A 81 11.69 -21.48 -4.74
N GLU A 82 10.38 -21.29 -4.71
CA GLU A 82 9.75 -20.02 -4.45
C GLU A 82 9.38 -19.94 -2.97
N THR A 83 9.91 -18.94 -2.28
CA THR A 83 9.58 -18.67 -0.88
C THR A 83 8.92 -17.31 -0.77
N ALA A 84 7.61 -17.30 -0.54
CA ALA A 84 6.86 -16.07 -0.31
C ALA A 84 7.17 -15.56 1.11
N LEU A 85 7.89 -14.43 1.22
CA LEU A 85 8.29 -13.85 2.51
C LEU A 85 7.12 -13.13 3.20
N PHE A 86 6.26 -12.43 2.45
CA PHE A 86 5.24 -11.54 3.02
C PHE A 86 3.81 -11.80 2.55
N CYS A 87 3.60 -12.49 1.47
CA CYS A 87 2.26 -12.79 0.92
C CYS A 87 2.19 -14.23 0.46
N PRO A 88 1.94 -15.20 1.35
CA PRO A 88 1.96 -16.63 1.01
C PRO A 88 1.01 -17.00 -0.13
N SER A 89 -0.11 -16.28 -0.25
CA SER A 89 -1.10 -16.53 -1.31
C SER A 89 -0.71 -15.98 -2.69
N GLY A 90 0.31 -15.10 -2.77
CA GLY A 90 0.75 -14.46 -4.03
C GLY A 90 -0.36 -13.75 -4.82
N GLY A 91 -1.53 -13.54 -4.19
CA GLY A 91 -2.71 -13.01 -4.83
C GLY A 91 -2.74 -11.48 -4.86
N TYR A 92 -3.23 -10.92 -5.97
CA TYR A 92 -3.47 -9.48 -6.10
C TYR A 92 -4.41 -8.95 -5.01
N ALA A 93 -5.41 -9.73 -4.62
CA ALA A 93 -6.35 -9.40 -3.56
C ALA A 93 -5.65 -9.18 -2.21
N SER A 94 -4.72 -10.05 -1.84
CA SER A 94 -3.99 -9.97 -0.57
C SER A 94 -3.15 -8.71 -0.43
N PHE A 95 -2.72 -8.16 -1.55
CA PHE A 95 -1.99 -6.89 -1.60
C PHE A 95 -2.93 -5.68 -1.61
N LEU A 96 -3.97 -5.71 -2.43
CA LEU A 96 -4.84 -4.55 -2.66
C LEU A 96 -5.86 -4.34 -1.53
N ILE A 97 -6.42 -5.41 -0.97
CA ILE A 97 -7.49 -5.32 0.03
C ILE A 97 -7.08 -4.48 1.25
N PRO A 98 -5.90 -4.64 1.87
CA PRO A 98 -5.51 -3.79 2.99
C PRO A 98 -5.54 -2.30 2.67
N ALA A 99 -5.04 -1.91 1.50
CA ALA A 99 -5.09 -0.52 1.06
C ALA A 99 -6.52 -0.03 0.83
N VAL A 100 -7.39 -0.88 0.26
CA VAL A 100 -8.80 -0.55 0.00
C VAL A 100 -9.57 -0.42 1.30
N LEU A 101 -9.33 -1.24 2.32
CA LEU A 101 -9.94 -1.10 3.64
C LEU A 101 -9.63 0.28 4.25
N MET A 102 -8.37 0.70 4.20
CA MET A 102 -7.98 2.05 4.64
C MET A 102 -8.64 3.16 3.79
N LEU A 103 -8.83 2.91 2.47
CA LEU A 103 -9.53 3.83 1.59
C LEU A 103 -11.00 3.97 1.97
N ILE A 104 -11.68 2.87 2.23
CA ILE A 104 -13.09 2.86 2.64
C ILE A 104 -13.28 3.66 3.92
N LEU A 105 -12.46 3.42 4.94
CA LEU A 105 -12.51 4.17 6.20
C LEU A 105 -12.26 5.67 5.97
N HIS A 106 -11.24 6.00 5.19
CA HIS A 106 -10.94 7.40 4.85
C HIS A 106 -12.10 8.05 4.10
N GLN A 107 -12.60 7.41 3.05
CA GLN A 107 -13.63 7.98 2.18
C GLN A 107 -14.98 8.11 2.85
N THR A 108 -15.41 7.12 3.63
CA THR A 108 -16.69 7.19 4.35
C THR A 108 -16.68 8.29 5.40
N LEU A 109 -15.57 8.46 6.13
CA LEU A 109 -15.38 9.54 7.09
C LEU A 109 -15.35 10.90 6.41
N PHE A 110 -14.55 11.03 5.35
CA PHE A 110 -14.40 12.25 4.56
C PHE A 110 -15.74 12.69 3.98
N PHE A 111 -16.47 11.77 3.34
CA PHE A 111 -17.78 12.03 2.79
C PHE A 111 -18.80 12.43 3.88
N GLY A 112 -18.86 11.69 4.98
CA GLY A 112 -19.77 11.97 6.08
C GLY A 112 -19.60 13.37 6.66
N ILE A 113 -18.35 13.79 6.91
CA ILE A 113 -18.03 15.13 7.42
C ILE A 113 -18.36 16.21 6.39
N CYS A 114 -18.01 15.99 5.12
CA CYS A 114 -18.27 16.92 4.04
C CYS A 114 -19.78 17.11 3.78
N MET A 115 -20.54 16.02 3.79
CA MET A 115 -21.99 16.05 3.61
C MET A 115 -22.69 16.75 4.76
N LEU A 116 -22.30 16.46 6.00
CA LEU A 116 -22.86 17.14 7.18
C LEU A 116 -22.53 18.64 7.18
N GLY A 117 -21.31 18.98 6.77
CA GLY A 117 -20.90 20.38 6.63
C GLY A 117 -21.72 21.14 5.55
N GLY A 118 -21.94 20.50 4.39
CA GLY A 118 -22.76 21.03 3.31
C GLY A 118 -24.22 21.22 3.72
N THR A 119 -24.84 20.20 4.34
CA THR A 119 -26.22 20.26 4.84
C THR A 119 -26.40 21.37 5.87
N ALA A 120 -25.46 21.50 6.82
CA ALA A 120 -25.55 22.53 7.86
C ALA A 120 -25.47 23.96 7.28
N ARG A 121 -24.82 24.14 6.14
CA ARG A 121 -24.79 25.43 5.43
C ARG A 121 -26.03 25.68 4.59
N GLU A 122 -26.49 24.69 3.86
CA GLU A 122 -27.69 24.74 3.04
C GLU A 122 -28.92 25.10 3.88
N GLU A 123 -29.04 24.50 5.06
CA GLU A 123 -30.16 24.76 6.00
C GLU A 123 -29.94 25.98 6.93
N ASN A 124 -28.84 26.75 6.73
CA ASN A 124 -28.46 27.89 7.59
C ASN A 124 -28.37 27.54 9.09
N ARG A 125 -28.27 26.28 9.44
CA ARG A 125 -28.17 25.82 10.86
C ARG A 125 -26.89 26.27 11.56
N GLN A 126 -25.92 26.77 10.82
CA GLN A 126 -24.69 27.35 11.41
C GLN A 126 -25.01 28.57 12.29
N LEU A 127 -26.06 29.32 11.95
CA LEU A 127 -26.49 30.46 12.75
C LEU A 127 -27.12 30.06 14.08
N PHE A 128 -27.75 28.90 14.18
CA PHE A 128 -28.34 28.38 15.43
C PHE A 128 -27.31 27.91 16.47
N LEU A 129 -26.11 27.54 16.01
CA LEU A 129 -25.00 27.15 16.89
C LEU A 129 -24.17 28.35 17.39
N LEU A 130 -24.45 29.55 16.88
CA LEU A 130 -23.65 30.74 17.07
C LEU A 130 -24.11 31.74 18.16
N PRO A 131 -25.28 31.70 18.83
CA PRO A 131 -25.62 32.74 19.81
C PRO A 131 -24.65 32.85 20.97
N GLY A 132 -23.90 31.78 21.31
CA GLY A 132 -22.87 31.79 22.35
C GLY A 132 -21.42 31.76 21.83
N ALA A 133 -21.20 31.56 20.52
CA ALA A 133 -19.90 31.23 19.92
C ALA A 133 -19.05 32.45 19.51
N ARG A 134 -19.41 33.67 19.94
CA ARG A 134 -18.62 34.91 19.65
C ARG A 134 -17.26 34.95 20.37
N ARG A 135 -16.97 33.99 21.23
CA ARG A 135 -15.64 33.84 21.86
C ARG A 135 -14.86 32.72 21.19
N SER A 136 -13.63 32.97 20.84
CA SER A 136 -12.69 32.00 20.19
C SER A 136 -12.61 30.62 20.89
N ALA A 137 -12.75 30.61 22.22
CA ALA A 137 -12.81 29.41 23.05
C ALA A 137 -14.04 28.51 22.75
N SER A 138 -15.14 29.09 22.22
CA SER A 138 -16.35 28.31 21.86
C SER A 138 -16.16 27.53 20.55
N VAL A 139 -15.43 28.09 19.58
CA VAL A 139 -15.15 27.43 18.29
C VAL A 139 -14.30 26.19 18.48
N LEU A 140 -13.22 26.29 19.24
CA LEU A 140 -12.35 25.15 19.58
C LEU A 140 -13.14 24.04 20.30
N ARG A 141 -14.00 24.41 21.27
CA ARG A 141 -14.81 23.43 22.01
C ARG A 141 -15.78 22.69 21.09
N ILE A 142 -16.43 23.39 20.15
CA ILE A 142 -17.35 22.78 19.18
C ILE A 142 -16.59 21.87 18.24
N THR A 143 -15.45 22.31 17.71
CA THR A 143 -14.61 21.52 16.81
C THR A 143 -14.10 20.26 17.49
N LEU A 144 -13.58 20.37 18.71
CA LEU A 144 -13.13 19.21 19.49
C LEU A 144 -14.27 18.27 19.85
N GLY A 145 -15.44 18.79 20.22
CA GLY A 145 -16.62 17.95 20.50
C GLY A 145 -17.06 17.16 19.28
N ARG A 146 -17.07 17.76 18.09
CA ARG A 146 -17.40 17.07 16.84
C ARG A 146 -16.31 16.06 16.47
N SER A 147 -15.06 16.43 16.55
CA SER A 147 -13.96 15.51 16.24
C SER A 147 -13.94 14.30 17.15
N MET A 148 -14.29 14.49 18.45
CA MET A 148 -14.40 13.38 19.41
C MET A 148 -15.55 12.42 19.08
N ALA A 149 -16.69 12.94 18.64
CA ALA A 149 -17.81 12.12 18.22
C ALA A 149 -17.44 11.26 16.98
N TYR A 150 -16.84 11.87 15.96
CA TYR A 150 -16.36 11.14 14.78
C TYR A 150 -15.28 10.12 15.16
N PHE A 151 -14.37 10.49 16.04
CA PHE A 151 -13.30 9.60 16.51
C PHE A 151 -13.88 8.35 17.18
N LEU A 152 -14.82 8.47 18.09
CA LEU A 152 -15.42 7.32 18.79
C LEU A 152 -16.17 6.39 17.83
N ILE A 153 -16.97 6.94 16.92
CA ILE A 153 -17.72 6.16 15.94
C ILE A 153 -16.74 5.41 15.01
N TYR A 154 -15.78 6.11 14.45
CA TYR A 154 -14.85 5.51 13.48
C TYR A 154 -13.79 4.65 14.14
N MET A 155 -13.50 4.82 15.42
CA MET A 155 -12.67 3.87 16.17
C MET A 155 -13.35 2.49 16.25
N ALA A 156 -14.65 2.46 16.51
CA ALA A 156 -15.42 1.21 16.52
C ALA A 156 -15.52 0.59 15.10
N LEU A 157 -15.83 1.41 14.09
CA LEU A 157 -15.89 0.95 12.70
C LEU A 157 -14.55 0.45 12.20
N GLY A 158 -13.47 1.16 12.51
CA GLY A 158 -12.11 0.75 12.13
C GLY A 158 -11.65 -0.53 12.82
N ALA A 159 -12.06 -0.76 14.07
CA ALA A 159 -11.78 -2.03 14.73
C ALA A 159 -12.48 -3.20 14.02
N ILE A 160 -13.71 -3.01 13.54
CA ILE A 160 -14.44 -4.00 12.75
C ILE A 160 -13.74 -4.19 11.39
N ASP A 161 -13.46 -3.11 10.68
CA ASP A 161 -12.94 -3.14 9.32
C ASP A 161 -11.50 -3.71 9.26
N LEU A 162 -10.63 -3.28 10.17
CA LEU A 162 -9.21 -3.64 10.13
C LEU A 162 -8.88 -4.95 10.88
N LEU A 163 -9.67 -5.35 11.85
CA LEU A 163 -9.40 -6.55 12.65
C LEU A 163 -10.37 -7.70 12.36
N LEU A 164 -11.66 -7.42 12.16
CA LEU A 164 -12.67 -8.46 12.01
C LEU A 164 -12.78 -8.93 10.56
N ILE A 165 -12.83 -8.00 9.59
CA ILE A 165 -12.97 -8.35 8.17
C ILE A 165 -11.81 -9.23 7.67
N PRO A 166 -10.52 -8.92 7.91
CA PRO A 166 -9.44 -9.79 7.50
C PRO A 166 -9.53 -11.21 8.07
N ARG A 167 -10.03 -11.36 9.29
CA ARG A 167 -10.23 -12.68 9.91
C ARG A 167 -11.37 -13.47 9.30
N ILE A 168 -12.52 -12.82 9.01
CA ILE A 168 -13.69 -13.48 8.39
C ILE A 168 -13.34 -13.99 6.99
N PHE A 169 -12.61 -13.20 6.21
CA PHE A 169 -12.24 -13.54 4.85
C PHE A 169 -10.91 -14.29 4.72
N ASN A 170 -10.31 -14.71 5.85
CA ASN A 170 -9.01 -15.39 5.88
C ASN A 170 -7.93 -14.66 5.08
N LEU A 171 -7.94 -13.33 5.13
CA LEU A 171 -6.91 -12.53 4.49
C LEU A 171 -5.59 -12.68 5.24
N PRO A 172 -4.45 -12.73 4.55
CA PRO A 172 -3.16 -12.81 5.22
C PRO A 172 -2.93 -11.55 6.05
N HIS A 173 -2.78 -11.75 7.35
CA HIS A 173 -2.44 -10.72 8.32
C HIS A 173 -1.32 -11.25 9.22
N ILE A 174 -0.15 -10.67 9.06
CA ILE A 174 1.06 -11.05 9.83
C ILE A 174 1.22 -10.11 11.03
N GLY A 175 0.67 -8.89 10.90
CA GLY A 175 0.85 -7.81 11.87
C GLY A 175 0.17 -8.04 13.21
N ASN A 176 0.75 -7.42 14.25
CA ASN A 176 0.15 -7.41 15.59
C ASN A 176 -1.10 -6.50 15.60
N PRO A 177 -2.27 -7.00 16.00
CA PRO A 177 -3.51 -6.19 16.09
C PRO A 177 -3.37 -4.92 16.94
N ILE A 178 -2.53 -4.97 17.97
CA ILE A 178 -2.28 -3.82 18.86
C ILE A 178 -1.54 -2.70 18.11
N ASP A 179 -0.56 -3.05 17.30
CA ASP A 179 0.20 -2.07 16.51
C ASP A 179 -0.65 -1.48 15.39
N VAL A 180 -1.53 -2.28 14.78
CA VAL A 180 -2.55 -1.82 13.84
C VAL A 180 -3.44 -0.75 14.48
N MET A 181 -3.99 -1.02 15.67
CA MET A 181 -4.87 -0.07 16.34
C MET A 181 -4.14 1.19 16.81
N LYS A 182 -2.89 1.06 17.29
CA LYS A 182 -2.06 2.22 17.64
C LYS A 182 -1.76 3.11 16.43
N PHE A 183 -1.49 2.49 15.27
CA PHE A 183 -1.27 3.20 14.02
C PHE A 183 -2.57 3.87 13.50
N TYR A 184 -3.71 3.23 13.71
CA TYR A 184 -5.00 3.73 13.26
C TYR A 184 -5.43 5.02 13.96
N VAL A 185 -5.03 5.23 15.23
CA VAL A 185 -5.36 6.46 15.99
C VAL A 185 -4.91 7.75 15.29
N PRO A 186 -3.62 7.97 14.98
CA PRO A 186 -3.19 9.19 14.30
C PRO A 186 -3.74 9.31 12.88
N PHE A 187 -3.92 8.18 12.17
CA PHE A 187 -4.57 8.19 10.87
C PHE A 187 -6.01 8.72 10.95
N LEU A 188 -6.77 8.25 11.92
CA LEU A 188 -8.15 8.69 12.14
C LEU A 188 -8.21 10.18 12.47
N LEU A 189 -7.36 10.67 13.37
CA LEU A 189 -7.29 12.08 13.73
C LEU A 189 -6.90 12.95 12.52
N ALA A 190 -5.87 12.55 11.78
CA ALA A 190 -5.45 13.27 10.58
C ALA A 190 -6.59 13.33 9.53
N THR A 191 -7.31 12.22 9.33
CA THR A 191 -8.45 12.16 8.40
C THR A 191 -9.61 13.04 8.86
N ILE A 192 -9.93 13.08 10.17
CA ILE A 192 -10.99 13.94 10.72
C ILE A 192 -10.64 15.41 10.46
N TYR A 193 -9.46 15.87 10.85
CA TYR A 193 -9.09 17.28 10.70
C TYR A 193 -8.93 17.68 9.23
N PHE A 194 -8.36 16.82 8.39
CA PHE A 194 -8.33 17.01 6.95
C PHE A 194 -9.75 17.18 6.37
N SER A 195 -10.67 16.26 6.72
CA SER A 195 -12.06 16.29 6.24
C SER A 195 -12.80 17.52 6.74
N MET A 196 -12.59 17.92 7.98
CA MET A 196 -13.20 19.15 8.55
C MET A 196 -12.67 20.39 7.83
N SER A 197 -11.38 20.44 7.51
CA SER A 197 -10.77 21.55 6.75
C SER A 197 -11.34 21.66 5.33
N VAL A 198 -11.46 20.53 4.63
CA VAL A 198 -12.06 20.50 3.28
C VAL A 198 -13.55 20.83 3.32
N SER A 199 -14.29 20.38 4.35
CA SER A 199 -15.71 20.66 4.50
C SER A 199 -16.03 22.16 4.57
N VAL A 200 -15.05 23.00 4.92
CA VAL A 200 -15.19 24.46 4.90
C VAL A 200 -15.48 25.01 3.50
N PHE A 201 -15.00 24.36 2.47
CA PHE A 201 -15.19 24.78 1.07
C PHE A 201 -16.50 24.28 0.46
N ILE A 202 -17.17 23.31 1.10
CA ILE A 202 -18.39 22.70 0.59
C ILE A 202 -19.60 23.56 0.97
N ARG A 203 -20.35 24.00 -0.02
CA ARG A 203 -21.53 24.86 0.17
C ARG A 203 -22.85 24.08 0.23
N ASN A 204 -22.97 23.06 -0.58
CA ASN A 204 -24.19 22.29 -0.77
C ASN A 204 -23.92 20.79 -0.52
N ARG A 205 -24.95 20.07 -0.12
CA ARG A 205 -24.88 18.63 0.12
C ARG A 205 -24.41 17.86 -1.13
N GLU A 206 -24.90 18.24 -2.31
CA GLU A 206 -24.58 17.61 -3.59
C GLU A 206 -23.08 17.72 -3.93
N SER A 207 -22.44 18.85 -3.58
CA SER A 207 -21.00 19.04 -3.79
C SER A 207 -20.16 18.02 -3.02
N GLY A 208 -20.65 17.54 -1.89
CA GLY A 208 -20.00 16.47 -1.12
C GLY A 208 -19.98 15.13 -1.87
N MET A 209 -21.07 14.79 -2.58
CA MET A 209 -21.15 13.56 -3.38
C MET A 209 -20.19 13.59 -4.57
N VAL A 210 -20.17 14.71 -5.30
CA VAL A 210 -19.25 14.89 -6.43
C VAL A 210 -17.79 14.78 -5.97
N LEU A 211 -17.49 15.37 -4.82
CA LEU A 211 -16.15 15.32 -4.25
C LEU A 211 -15.76 13.90 -3.83
N LEU A 212 -16.69 13.10 -3.30
CA LEU A 212 -16.46 11.69 -2.98
C LEU A 212 -16.04 10.90 -4.22
N ILE A 213 -16.86 10.96 -5.28
CA ILE A 213 -16.64 10.18 -6.51
C ILE A 213 -15.31 10.57 -7.15
N SER A 214 -15.04 11.86 -7.27
CA SER A 214 -13.80 12.35 -7.89
C SER A 214 -12.56 12.04 -7.03
N SER A 215 -12.64 12.19 -5.72
CA SER A 215 -11.50 12.00 -4.84
C SER A 215 -11.12 10.53 -4.65
N THR A 216 -12.06 9.59 -4.74
CA THR A 216 -11.78 8.16 -4.55
C THR A 216 -10.74 7.64 -5.52
N LEU A 217 -10.92 7.92 -6.81
CA LEU A 217 -9.95 7.51 -7.84
C LEU A 217 -8.62 8.25 -7.67
N ILE A 218 -8.69 9.55 -7.40
CA ILE A 218 -7.49 10.36 -7.19
C ILE A 218 -6.66 9.79 -6.02
N PHE A 219 -7.27 9.51 -4.89
CA PHE A 219 -6.55 8.98 -3.72
C PHE A 219 -5.96 7.60 -3.99
N LEU A 220 -6.69 6.70 -4.67
CA LEU A 220 -6.19 5.37 -4.99
C LEU A 220 -4.94 5.43 -5.89
N PHE A 221 -4.94 6.30 -6.90
CA PHE A 221 -3.81 6.42 -7.82
C PHE A 221 -2.65 7.24 -7.25
N ILE A 222 -2.92 8.37 -6.61
CA ILE A 222 -1.88 9.25 -6.04
C ILE A 222 -1.16 8.60 -4.86
N ALA A 223 -1.84 7.79 -4.06
CA ALA A 223 -1.21 7.11 -2.93
C ALA A 223 -0.11 6.14 -3.35
N GLY A 224 -0.04 5.76 -4.64
CA GLY A 224 1.00 4.85 -5.11
C GLY A 224 0.75 3.39 -4.73
N VAL A 225 -0.49 3.03 -4.40
CA VAL A 225 -0.88 1.65 -4.12
C VAL A 225 -1.02 0.85 -5.42
N SER A 226 -1.61 1.46 -6.46
CA SER A 226 -1.76 0.82 -7.77
C SER A 226 -0.52 0.94 -8.65
N TRP A 227 0.30 1.96 -8.42
CA TRP A 227 1.53 2.25 -9.16
C TRP A 227 2.67 2.53 -8.19
N PRO A 228 3.92 2.12 -8.51
CA PRO A 228 5.06 2.47 -7.69
C PRO A 228 5.22 4.00 -7.57
N GLN A 229 5.41 4.50 -6.36
CA GLN A 229 5.58 5.94 -6.12
C GLN A 229 6.76 6.53 -6.90
N GLN A 230 7.77 5.73 -7.20
CA GLN A 230 8.95 6.13 -7.98
C GLN A 230 8.61 6.50 -9.44
N MET A 231 7.49 6.00 -9.96
CA MET A 231 7.01 6.31 -11.33
C MET A 231 6.14 7.55 -11.40
N LEU A 232 5.72 8.09 -10.26
CA LEU A 232 4.92 9.31 -10.22
C LEU A 232 5.78 10.54 -10.50
N PRO A 233 5.32 11.49 -11.33
CA PRO A 233 5.96 12.79 -11.46
C PRO A 233 6.11 13.46 -10.10
N LYS A 234 7.24 14.12 -9.86
CA LYS A 234 7.56 14.74 -8.56
C LYS A 234 6.44 15.63 -8.01
N ALA A 235 5.75 16.37 -8.88
CA ALA A 235 4.64 17.24 -8.48
C ALA A 235 3.49 16.45 -7.83
N TRP A 236 3.10 15.32 -8.43
CA TRP A 236 2.06 14.44 -7.90
C TRP A 236 2.51 13.72 -6.62
N LEU A 237 3.77 13.37 -6.54
CA LEU A 237 4.35 12.76 -5.35
C LEU A 237 4.29 13.71 -4.14
N TYR A 238 4.68 14.98 -4.31
CA TYR A 238 4.56 15.98 -3.24
C TYR A 238 3.11 16.26 -2.86
N LEU A 239 2.22 16.29 -3.83
CA LEU A 239 0.78 16.46 -3.60
C LEU A 239 0.21 15.29 -2.79
N SER A 240 0.66 14.06 -3.05
CA SER A 240 0.18 12.87 -2.34
C SER A 240 0.48 12.91 -0.84
N TYR A 241 1.56 13.56 -0.43
CA TYR A 241 1.97 13.66 0.98
C TYR A 241 1.04 14.55 1.84
N ILE A 242 0.23 15.38 1.21
CA ILE A 242 -0.78 16.21 1.90
C ILE A 242 -1.97 15.35 2.36
N PHE A 243 -2.21 14.23 1.70
CA PHE A 243 -3.36 13.38 1.98
C PHE A 243 -3.06 12.35 3.07
N PRO A 244 -3.85 12.29 4.15
CA PRO A 244 -3.67 11.30 5.22
C PRO A 244 -3.74 9.86 4.71
N TYR A 245 -4.56 9.61 3.68
CA TYR A 245 -4.70 8.28 3.07
C TYR A 245 -3.38 7.71 2.56
N THR A 246 -2.52 8.53 1.94
CA THR A 246 -1.23 8.06 1.41
C THR A 246 -0.36 7.43 2.51
N TRP A 247 -0.20 8.13 3.62
CA TRP A 247 0.56 7.64 4.77
C TRP A 247 -0.14 6.48 5.48
N GLY A 248 -1.48 6.56 5.59
CA GLY A 248 -2.29 5.52 6.20
C GLY A 248 -2.22 4.19 5.45
N ALA A 249 -2.39 4.20 4.13
CA ALA A 249 -2.34 3.00 3.30
C ALA A 249 -0.96 2.33 3.35
N HIS A 250 0.13 3.09 3.19
CA HIS A 250 1.48 2.54 3.24
C HIS A 250 1.81 1.95 4.61
N GLY A 251 1.60 2.72 5.68
CA GLY A 251 1.89 2.23 7.03
C GLY A 251 1.05 1.01 7.41
N PHE A 252 -0.24 0.98 7.02
CA PHE A 252 -1.09 -0.17 7.28
C PHE A 252 -0.63 -1.42 6.50
N ILE A 253 -0.25 -1.29 5.22
CA ILE A 253 0.32 -2.39 4.44
C ILE A 253 1.59 -2.92 5.10
N HIS A 254 2.50 -2.04 5.54
CA HIS A 254 3.73 -2.44 6.22
C HIS A 254 3.43 -3.21 7.50
N ILE A 255 2.51 -2.74 8.35
CA ILE A 255 2.17 -3.41 9.61
C ILE A 255 1.40 -4.69 9.34
N ASN A 256 0.30 -4.63 8.56
CA ASN A 256 -0.62 -5.75 8.40
C ASN A 256 -0.05 -6.87 7.52
N SER A 257 0.53 -6.53 6.38
CA SER A 257 0.95 -7.51 5.35
C SER A 257 2.42 -7.93 5.48
N MET A 258 3.28 -7.02 5.98
CA MET A 258 4.72 -7.30 6.14
C MET A 258 5.11 -7.60 7.60
N GLY A 259 4.18 -7.44 8.56
CA GLY A 259 4.46 -7.66 9.98
C GLY A 259 5.43 -6.65 10.59
N ALA A 260 5.55 -5.45 9.99
CA ALA A 260 6.41 -4.40 10.51
C ALA A 260 5.92 -3.90 11.87
N THR A 261 6.84 -3.61 12.77
CA THR A 261 6.54 -2.98 14.06
C THR A 261 6.28 -1.49 13.89
N LEU A 262 5.61 -0.88 14.87
CA LEU A 262 5.34 0.57 14.86
C LEU A 262 6.64 1.40 14.77
N ALA A 263 7.73 0.91 15.31
CA ALA A 263 9.04 1.56 15.23
C ALA A 263 9.60 1.58 13.80
N GLN A 264 9.35 0.53 13.02
CA GLN A 264 9.78 0.44 11.63
C GLN A 264 8.94 1.31 10.69
N THR A 265 7.68 1.60 11.04
CA THR A 265 6.77 2.50 10.33
C THR A 265 6.74 3.92 10.96
N SER A 266 7.80 4.29 11.65
CA SER A 266 7.88 5.59 12.35
C SER A 266 7.72 6.79 11.43
N ARG A 267 8.18 6.72 10.19
CA ARG A 267 8.04 7.78 9.19
C ARG A 267 6.57 8.09 8.90
N GLU A 268 5.79 7.07 8.58
CA GLU A 268 4.36 7.16 8.28
C GLU A 268 3.59 7.60 9.53
N TYR A 269 3.95 7.04 10.67
CA TYR A 269 3.33 7.37 11.96
C TYR A 269 3.53 8.83 12.37
N ILE A 270 4.76 9.35 12.24
CA ILE A 270 5.08 10.75 12.55
C ILE A 270 4.40 11.69 11.54
N ALA A 271 4.40 11.34 10.25
CA ALA A 271 3.72 12.14 9.23
C ALA A 271 2.22 12.29 9.52
N LEU A 272 1.55 11.23 9.97
CA LEU A 272 0.14 11.28 10.37
C LEU A 272 -0.09 12.19 11.58
N TRP A 273 0.80 12.18 12.58
CA TRP A 273 0.71 13.11 13.71
C TRP A 273 0.91 14.57 13.29
N ILE A 274 1.83 14.83 12.37
CA ILE A 274 2.04 16.19 11.81
C ILE A 274 0.79 16.66 11.05
N LEU A 275 0.13 15.77 10.31
CA LEU A 275 -1.12 16.09 9.59
C LEU A 275 -2.33 16.25 10.52
N ALA A 276 -2.26 15.68 11.72
CA ALA A 276 -3.32 15.78 12.72
C ALA A 276 -3.22 17.04 13.60
N GLY A 277 -2.06 17.71 13.67
CA GLY A 277 -1.81 18.89 14.51
C GLY A 277 -1.70 20.17 13.74
#